data_f8b2f3e2d3ee620de4d0c1ac31f5e97e
#
_entry.id   f8b2f3e2d3ee620de4d0c1ac31f5e97e
#
_cell.length_a   1.000
_cell.length_b   1.000
_cell.length_c   1.000
_cell.angle_alpha   90.00
_cell.angle_beta   90.00
_cell.angle_gamma   90.00
#
_symmetry.space_group_name_H-M   'P 1'
#
loop_
_entity.id
_entity.type
_entity.pdbx_description
1 polymer ?
#
loop_
_entity_poly.entity_id
_entity_poly.type
_entity_poly.pdbx_seq_one_letter_code
_entity_poly.pdbx_strand_id
1 'polypeptide(L)'
;MRLEKYIKHEQPTGRYKIIDALVDKLYTLHYADNLANLYNWFEDGSVFGLARINKDEHGKKYPEILQSNNQYTPLVPDDSYKSMAFFYDNGRGEYVGGSKVAKWDFSVIVFYNRSKITNKQQEIIDIFARVVKDALFSVGAEPNSLHIEREEVYNAFSLDYFDKQYMHAPYNAFRIDFTALERCDYLDSNIFIR
;
A
#
# COMPACT_ATOMS: atom_id res chain seq x y z
N MET A 1 -18.31 -6.59 4.84
CA MET A 1 -17.85 -6.45 6.25
C MET A 1 -16.67 -5.50 6.22
N ARG A 2 -16.78 -4.32 6.84
CA ARG A 2 -15.70 -3.33 6.82
C ARG A 2 -14.52 -3.86 7.62
N LEU A 3 -13.31 -3.83 7.04
CA LEU A 3 -12.08 -4.21 7.73
C LEU A 3 -11.78 -3.21 8.87
N GLU A 4 -11.13 -3.69 9.90
CA GLU A 4 -10.65 -2.81 10.97
C GLU A 4 -9.54 -1.90 10.44
N LYS A 5 -9.46 -0.71 11.04
CA LYS A 5 -8.39 0.24 10.74
C LYS A 5 -7.03 -0.39 10.99
N TYR A 6 -6.08 -0.14 10.11
CA TYR A 6 -4.70 -0.57 10.29
C TYR A 6 -4.12 -0.02 11.59
N ILE A 7 -3.56 -0.92 12.41
CA ILE A 7 -2.87 -0.58 13.64
C ILE A 7 -1.38 -0.54 13.35
N LYS A 8 -0.78 0.63 13.55
CA LYS A 8 0.65 0.78 13.41
C LYS A 8 1.41 0.05 14.52
N HIS A 9 2.62 -0.34 14.22
CA HIS A 9 3.52 -0.91 15.19
C HIS A 9 3.95 0.15 16.21
N GLU A 10 3.96 -0.17 17.50
CA GLU A 10 4.40 0.77 18.54
C GLU A 10 5.87 1.19 18.36
N GLN A 11 6.73 0.24 17.94
CA GLN A 11 8.13 0.45 17.64
C GLN A 11 8.47 -0.20 16.30
N PRO A 12 8.10 0.43 15.18
CA PRO A 12 8.30 -0.15 13.87
C PRO A 12 9.79 -0.22 13.54
N THR A 13 10.25 -1.38 13.11
CA THR A 13 11.62 -1.61 12.64
C THR A 13 11.58 -2.15 11.20
N GLY A 14 12.67 -1.94 10.47
CA GLY A 14 12.80 -2.47 9.14
C GLY A 14 11.72 -1.96 8.20
N ARG A 15 11.26 -2.85 7.35
CA ARG A 15 10.20 -2.58 6.37
C ARG A 15 8.92 -2.00 6.95
N TYR A 16 8.57 -2.32 8.19
CA TYR A 16 7.36 -1.80 8.84
C TYR A 16 7.45 -0.30 9.12
N LYS A 17 8.64 0.21 9.44
CA LYS A 17 8.87 1.65 9.64
C LYS A 17 8.54 2.46 8.37
N ILE A 18 8.94 1.93 7.22
CA ILE A 18 8.67 2.55 5.92
C ILE A 18 7.16 2.52 5.64
N ILE A 19 6.52 1.37 5.84
CA ILE A 19 5.09 1.19 5.55
C ILE A 19 4.23 2.04 6.49
N ASP A 20 4.53 2.09 7.79
CA ASP A 20 3.79 2.90 8.74
C ASP A 20 3.88 4.40 8.42
N ALA A 21 5.05 4.87 7.98
CA ALA A 21 5.23 6.24 7.50
C ALA A 21 4.43 6.53 6.22
N LEU A 22 4.36 5.57 5.30
CA LEU A 22 3.57 5.69 4.08
C LEU A 22 2.07 5.70 4.35
N VAL A 23 1.59 4.86 5.26
CA VAL A 23 0.17 4.88 5.69
C VAL A 23 -0.20 6.26 6.23
N ASP A 24 0.62 6.84 7.11
CA ASP A 24 0.40 8.19 7.62
C ASP A 24 0.36 9.22 6.51
N LYS A 25 1.32 9.11 5.59
CA LYS A 25 1.44 10.09 4.53
C LYS A 25 0.25 10.06 3.59
N LEU A 26 -0.25 8.87 3.23
CA LEU A 26 -1.42 8.75 2.38
C LEU A 26 -2.68 9.36 3.03
N TYR A 27 -2.81 9.28 4.36
CA TYR A 27 -3.88 9.98 5.06
C TYR A 27 -3.68 11.49 5.13
N THR A 28 -2.43 11.95 5.31
CA THR A 28 -2.14 13.39 5.49
C THR A 28 -2.08 14.18 4.20
N LEU A 29 -1.85 13.57 3.05
CA LEU A 29 -1.94 14.22 1.74
C LEU A 29 -3.31 14.86 1.49
N HIS A 30 -4.29 14.39 2.23
CA HIS A 30 -5.62 14.96 2.29
C HIS A 30 -5.66 16.43 2.74
N TYR A 31 -4.67 16.91 3.50
CA TYR A 31 -4.67 18.25 4.12
C TYR A 31 -3.70 19.25 3.47
N ALA A 32 -2.74 18.78 2.70
CA ALA A 32 -1.58 19.60 2.31
C ALA A 32 -1.69 20.25 0.93
N ASP A 33 -2.56 19.76 0.06
CA ASP A 33 -2.61 20.22 -1.33
C ASP A 33 -4.03 20.62 -1.72
N ASN A 34 -4.17 21.81 -2.37
CA ASN A 34 -5.47 22.29 -2.85
C ASN A 34 -6.16 21.34 -3.83
N LEU A 35 -5.38 20.50 -4.54
CA LEU A 35 -5.89 19.43 -5.40
C LEU A 35 -6.37 18.23 -4.58
N ALA A 36 -5.70 17.87 -3.49
CA ALA A 36 -6.10 16.78 -2.60
C ALA A 36 -7.42 17.08 -1.89
N ASN A 37 -7.66 18.35 -1.52
CA ASN A 37 -8.93 18.79 -0.93
C ASN A 37 -10.13 18.62 -1.86
N LEU A 38 -9.91 18.63 -3.18
CA LEU A 38 -10.98 18.42 -4.16
C LEU A 38 -11.46 16.96 -4.22
N TYR A 39 -10.62 16.01 -3.86
CA TYR A 39 -10.89 14.59 -4.16
C TYR A 39 -11.11 13.70 -2.94
N ASN A 40 -10.63 14.07 -1.75
CA ASN A 40 -10.74 13.23 -0.56
C ASN A 40 -10.47 11.74 -0.88
N TRP A 41 -9.23 11.42 -1.29
CA TRP A 41 -8.86 10.14 -1.87
C TRP A 41 -9.05 8.95 -0.94
N PHE A 42 -8.59 9.08 0.30
CA PHE A 42 -8.67 8.00 1.29
C PHE A 42 -9.54 8.41 2.48
N GLU A 43 -10.45 7.54 2.85
CA GLU A 43 -11.23 7.64 4.07
C GLU A 43 -10.43 7.07 5.25
N ASP A 44 -10.79 7.47 6.47
CA ASP A 44 -10.22 6.86 7.67
C ASP A 44 -10.44 5.33 7.66
N GLY A 45 -9.37 4.57 7.85
CA GLY A 45 -9.40 3.11 7.81
C GLY A 45 -9.39 2.50 6.41
N SER A 46 -9.16 3.28 5.33
CA SER A 46 -9.09 2.76 3.96
C SER A 46 -7.67 2.48 3.46
N VAL A 47 -6.63 2.85 4.21
CA VAL A 47 -5.24 2.51 3.93
C VAL A 47 -4.79 1.42 4.89
N PHE A 48 -4.43 0.29 4.33
CA PHE A 48 -3.95 -0.87 5.07
C PHE A 48 -2.43 -0.96 4.96
N GLY A 49 -1.81 -1.52 5.98
CA GLY A 49 -0.36 -1.68 6.02
C GLY A 49 0.15 -2.77 5.08
N LEU A 50 1.19 -3.47 5.54
CA LEU A 50 1.83 -4.53 4.76
C LEU A 50 0.97 -5.79 4.76
N ALA A 51 0.40 -6.11 3.62
CA ALA A 51 -0.30 -7.36 3.39
C ALA A 51 0.70 -8.50 3.12
N ARG A 52 0.38 -9.69 3.56
CA ARG A 52 1.06 -10.90 3.12
C ARG A 52 0.27 -11.57 2.00
N ILE A 53 0.97 -12.33 1.16
CA ILE A 53 0.35 -13.15 0.11
C ILE A 53 0.13 -14.54 0.68
N ASN A 54 -1.12 -14.97 0.75
CA ASN A 54 -1.49 -16.31 1.17
C ASN A 54 -2.09 -17.11 0.00
N LYS A 55 -2.36 -18.38 0.22
CA LYS A 55 -3.00 -19.29 -0.74
C LYS A 55 -4.20 -19.96 -0.10
N ASP A 56 -5.28 -20.07 -0.84
CA ASP A 56 -6.43 -20.89 -0.44
C ASP A 56 -6.14 -22.39 -0.64
N GLU A 57 -7.11 -23.23 -0.32
CA GLU A 57 -7.05 -24.69 -0.48
C GLU A 57 -6.88 -25.14 -1.95
N HIS A 58 -7.22 -24.28 -2.91
CA HIS A 58 -7.04 -24.50 -4.35
C HIS A 58 -5.75 -23.90 -4.90
N GLY A 59 -4.90 -23.32 -4.02
CA GLY A 59 -3.64 -22.70 -4.39
C GLY A 59 -3.76 -21.28 -4.96
N LYS A 60 -4.96 -20.67 -4.93
CA LYS A 60 -5.19 -19.30 -5.40
C LYS A 60 -4.56 -18.32 -4.42
N LYS A 61 -3.74 -17.42 -4.97
CA LYS A 61 -3.05 -16.40 -4.19
C LYS A 61 -3.95 -15.20 -3.92
N TYR A 62 -3.95 -14.72 -2.70
CA TYR A 62 -4.68 -13.53 -2.29
C TYR A 62 -3.95 -12.73 -1.21
N PRO A 63 -4.21 -11.41 -1.12
CA PRO A 63 -3.67 -10.59 -0.06
C PRO A 63 -4.47 -10.76 1.23
N GLU A 64 -3.79 -10.79 2.36
CA GLU A 64 -4.42 -10.72 3.68
C GLU A 64 -3.64 -9.82 4.61
N ILE A 65 -4.34 -9.22 5.56
CA ILE A 65 -3.79 -8.31 6.54
C ILE A 65 -4.05 -8.79 7.96
N LEU A 66 -3.10 -8.54 8.85
CA LEU A 66 -3.25 -8.79 10.27
C LEU A 66 -4.17 -7.74 10.89
N GLN A 67 -5.23 -8.19 11.55
CA GLN A 67 -6.17 -7.35 12.28
C GLN A 67 -5.76 -7.20 13.76
N SER A 68 -6.42 -6.29 14.47
CA SER A 68 -6.19 -6.02 15.90
C SER A 68 -6.39 -7.24 16.82
N ASN A 69 -7.22 -8.16 16.41
CA ASN A 69 -7.49 -9.43 17.12
C ASN A 69 -6.43 -10.52 16.85
N ASN A 70 -5.30 -10.18 16.22
CA ASN A 70 -4.25 -11.10 15.78
C ASN A 70 -4.72 -12.16 14.76
N GLN A 71 -5.81 -11.92 14.05
CA GLN A 71 -6.25 -12.77 12.96
C GLN A 71 -5.95 -12.14 11.61
N TYR A 72 -5.59 -12.99 10.65
CA TYR A 72 -5.46 -12.54 9.27
C TYR A 72 -6.80 -12.56 8.57
N THR A 73 -7.10 -11.47 7.87
CA THR A 73 -8.32 -11.33 7.11
C THR A 73 -7.99 -11.03 5.65
N PRO A 74 -8.64 -11.72 4.69
CA PRO A 74 -8.46 -11.45 3.28
C PRO A 74 -8.78 -9.99 2.94
N LEU A 75 -7.93 -9.39 2.14
CA LEU A 75 -8.04 -8.02 1.69
C LEU A 75 -8.58 -8.01 0.28
N VAL A 76 -9.88 -7.85 0.18
CA VAL A 76 -10.60 -7.81 -1.10
C VAL A 76 -11.22 -6.43 -1.28
N PRO A 77 -11.43 -5.98 -2.52
CA PRO A 77 -12.16 -4.76 -2.78
C PRO A 77 -13.52 -4.76 -2.08
N ASP A 78 -13.86 -3.67 -1.45
CA ASP A 78 -15.10 -3.52 -0.68
C ASP A 78 -15.79 -2.20 -1.02
N ASP A 79 -17.06 -2.27 -1.32
CA ASP A 79 -17.90 -1.13 -1.67
C ASP A 79 -18.16 -0.17 -0.51
N SER A 80 -17.84 -0.56 0.72
CA SER A 80 -17.91 0.34 1.88
C SER A 80 -16.90 1.49 1.80
N TYR A 81 -15.83 1.33 1.01
CA TYR A 81 -14.83 2.36 0.76
C TYR A 81 -15.01 2.98 -0.62
N LYS A 82 -14.69 4.27 -0.78
CA LYS A 82 -14.56 4.86 -2.10
C LYS A 82 -13.21 4.55 -2.75
N SER A 83 -12.17 4.42 -1.93
CA SER A 83 -10.88 3.89 -2.31
C SER A 83 -10.23 3.16 -1.15
N MET A 84 -9.33 2.27 -1.44
CA MET A 84 -8.52 1.55 -0.48
C MET A 84 -7.12 1.33 -1.04
N ALA A 85 -6.13 1.28 -0.16
CA ALA A 85 -4.76 1.00 -0.53
C ALA A 85 -4.13 -0.01 0.44
N PHE A 86 -3.23 -0.83 -0.09
CA PHE A 86 -2.39 -1.71 0.71
C PHE A 86 -1.03 -1.91 0.07
N PHE A 87 -0.08 -2.32 0.87
CA PHE A 87 1.28 -2.58 0.45
C PHE A 87 1.57 -4.08 0.49
N TYR A 88 2.46 -4.54 -0.36
CA TYR A 88 3.04 -5.87 -0.24
C TYR A 88 4.51 -5.88 -0.62
N ASP A 89 5.23 -6.83 -0.04
CA ASP A 89 6.64 -7.01 -0.24
C ASP A 89 6.87 -7.90 -1.47
N ASN A 90 7.67 -7.44 -2.41
CA ASN A 90 8.05 -8.20 -3.61
C ASN A 90 9.11 -9.27 -3.33
N GLY A 91 9.45 -9.48 -2.06
CA GLY A 91 10.37 -10.54 -1.62
C GLY A 91 11.84 -10.26 -1.95
N ARG A 92 12.18 -9.03 -2.32
CA ARG A 92 13.56 -8.60 -2.60
C ARG A 92 14.00 -7.61 -1.53
N GLY A 93 14.83 -8.09 -0.62
CA GLY A 93 15.56 -7.24 0.32
C GLY A 93 17.03 -7.53 0.18
N GLU A 94 17.86 -6.51 0.03
CA GLU A 94 19.31 -6.65 -0.06
C GLU A 94 20.03 -5.61 0.79
N TYR A 95 21.17 -5.98 1.33
CA TYR A 95 22.06 -5.03 1.98
C TYR A 95 22.96 -4.39 0.93
N VAL A 96 22.98 -3.08 0.87
CA VAL A 96 23.74 -2.34 -0.13
C VAL A 96 25.21 -2.26 0.27
N GLY A 97 26.09 -2.98 -0.45
CA GLY A 97 27.53 -2.76 -0.45
C GLY A 97 28.24 -2.88 0.90
N GLY A 98 27.84 -3.82 1.77
CA GLY A 98 28.41 -3.95 3.13
C GLY A 98 28.01 -2.80 4.06
N SER A 99 27.10 -1.94 3.64
CA SER A 99 26.60 -0.83 4.42
C SER A 99 25.49 -1.27 5.39
N LYS A 100 25.23 -0.42 6.38
CA LYS A 100 24.07 -0.56 7.29
C LYS A 100 22.75 -0.14 6.62
N VAL A 101 22.64 -0.24 5.31
CA VAL A 101 21.47 0.15 4.54
C VAL A 101 20.86 -1.08 3.93
N ALA A 102 19.59 -1.34 4.23
CA ALA A 102 18.79 -2.32 3.55
C ALA A 102 17.95 -1.66 2.47
N LYS A 103 17.90 -2.28 1.30
CA LYS A 103 17.04 -1.91 0.19
C LYS A 103 15.87 -2.88 0.14
N TRP A 104 14.65 -2.34 0.07
CA TRP A 104 13.41 -3.11 0.02
C TRP A 104 12.63 -2.76 -1.24
N ASP A 105 12.14 -3.77 -1.94
CA ASP A 105 11.24 -3.59 -3.08
C ASP A 105 9.81 -3.92 -2.67
N PHE A 106 8.93 -2.95 -2.84
CA PHE A 106 7.52 -3.02 -2.48
C PHE A 106 6.62 -2.69 -3.65
N SER A 107 5.36 -3.05 -3.50
CA SER A 107 4.27 -2.52 -4.32
C SER A 107 3.19 -1.93 -3.45
N VAL A 108 2.57 -0.84 -3.90
CA VAL A 108 1.29 -0.35 -3.40
C VAL A 108 0.22 -0.58 -4.46
N ILE A 109 -0.87 -1.23 -4.06
CA ILE A 109 -2.07 -1.34 -4.88
C ILE A 109 -3.11 -0.38 -4.32
N VAL A 110 -3.65 0.42 -5.21
CA VAL A 110 -4.76 1.32 -4.93
C VAL A 110 -5.97 0.87 -5.71
N PHE A 111 -7.06 0.69 -5.00
CA PHE A 111 -8.35 0.29 -5.51
C PHE A 111 -9.35 1.42 -5.28
N TYR A 112 -10.18 1.76 -6.26
CA TYR A 112 -11.13 2.85 -6.11
C TYR A 112 -12.41 2.67 -6.94
N ASN A 113 -13.50 3.20 -6.40
CA ASN A 113 -14.77 3.27 -7.09
C ASN A 113 -14.95 4.68 -7.70
N ARG A 114 -14.83 4.77 -9.03
CA ARG A 114 -14.91 6.02 -9.76
C ARG A 114 -16.23 6.78 -9.53
N SER A 115 -17.33 6.07 -9.28
CA SER A 115 -18.64 6.71 -9.06
C SER A 115 -18.72 7.43 -7.72
N LYS A 116 -17.87 7.06 -6.74
CA LYS A 116 -17.80 7.67 -5.41
C LYS A 116 -16.80 8.82 -5.32
N ILE A 117 -15.96 9.00 -6.33
CA ILE A 117 -15.01 10.10 -6.40
C ILE A 117 -15.70 11.27 -7.11
N THR A 118 -15.69 12.43 -6.48
CA THR A 118 -16.52 13.61 -6.86
C THR A 118 -16.18 14.20 -8.22
N ASN A 119 -15.00 13.90 -8.76
CA ASN A 119 -14.58 14.40 -10.06
C ASN A 119 -14.64 13.29 -11.12
N LYS A 120 -15.42 13.54 -12.17
CA LYS A 120 -15.64 12.60 -13.27
C LYS A 120 -14.63 12.74 -14.41
N GLN A 121 -13.51 13.42 -14.21
CA GLN A 121 -12.51 13.62 -15.26
C GLN A 121 -11.88 12.28 -15.67
N GLN A 122 -11.59 12.16 -16.94
CA GLN A 122 -11.03 10.96 -17.55
C GLN A 122 -9.61 10.65 -17.04
N GLU A 123 -8.91 11.67 -16.57
CA GLU A 123 -7.51 11.63 -16.08
C GLU A 123 -7.38 11.32 -14.59
N ILE A 124 -8.45 10.84 -13.96
CA ILE A 124 -8.47 10.67 -12.49
C ILE A 124 -7.39 9.70 -12.01
N ILE A 125 -7.06 8.68 -12.82
CA ILE A 125 -6.02 7.70 -12.49
C ILE A 125 -4.64 8.35 -12.44
N ASP A 126 -4.33 9.23 -13.38
CA ASP A 126 -3.04 9.90 -13.44
C ASP A 126 -2.85 10.85 -12.26
N ILE A 127 -3.91 11.58 -11.91
CA ILE A 127 -3.90 12.48 -10.75
C ILE A 127 -3.73 11.66 -9.47
N PHE A 128 -4.49 10.57 -9.32
CA PHE A 128 -4.42 9.74 -8.13
C PHE A 128 -3.06 9.04 -8.01
N ALA A 129 -2.52 8.49 -9.10
CA ALA A 129 -1.20 7.90 -9.11
C ALA A 129 -0.11 8.92 -8.78
N ARG A 130 -0.24 10.18 -9.24
CA ARG A 130 0.67 11.28 -8.86
C ARG A 130 0.65 11.54 -7.36
N VAL A 131 -0.54 11.65 -6.76
CA VAL A 131 -0.69 11.85 -5.31
C VAL A 131 0.00 10.72 -4.52
N VAL A 132 -0.16 9.47 -4.96
CA VAL A 132 0.51 8.33 -4.32
C VAL A 132 2.03 8.39 -4.53
N LYS A 133 2.51 8.76 -5.72
CA LYS A 133 3.95 8.95 -5.99
C LYS A 133 4.54 10.05 -5.11
N ASP A 134 3.83 11.16 -4.93
CA ASP A 134 4.29 12.26 -4.07
C ASP A 134 4.38 11.81 -2.59
N ALA A 135 3.47 10.95 -2.14
CA ALA A 135 3.56 10.31 -0.84
C ALA A 135 4.83 9.45 -0.71
N LEU A 136 5.12 8.62 -1.71
CA LEU A 136 6.31 7.77 -1.75
C LEU A 136 7.58 8.62 -1.67
N PHE A 137 7.73 9.64 -2.52
CA PHE A 137 8.87 10.54 -2.49
C PHE A 137 9.05 11.24 -1.14
N SER A 138 7.95 11.63 -0.49
CA SER A 138 8.01 12.35 0.79
C SER A 138 8.59 11.53 1.95
N VAL A 139 8.64 10.21 1.83
CA VAL A 139 9.26 9.30 2.81
C VAL A 139 10.57 8.71 2.31
N GLY A 140 11.10 9.22 1.19
CA GLY A 140 12.36 8.75 0.60
C GLY A 140 12.25 7.41 -0.16
N ALA A 141 11.05 7.03 -0.57
CA ALA A 141 10.82 5.90 -1.44
C ALA A 141 10.83 6.35 -2.92
N GLU A 142 11.40 5.52 -3.79
CA GLU A 142 11.55 5.78 -5.21
C GLU A 142 10.54 4.95 -6.02
N PRO A 143 9.51 5.59 -6.63
CA PRO A 143 8.62 4.89 -7.54
C PRO A 143 9.36 4.40 -8.78
N ASN A 144 9.19 3.12 -9.12
CA ASN A 144 9.85 2.48 -10.26
C ASN A 144 8.94 2.36 -11.49
N SER A 145 7.70 1.88 -11.28
CA SER A 145 6.75 1.64 -12.37
C SER A 145 5.31 1.89 -11.93
N LEU A 146 4.46 2.25 -12.89
CA LEU A 146 3.01 2.37 -12.73
C LEU A 146 2.34 1.35 -13.65
N HIS A 147 1.50 0.52 -13.09
CA HIS A 147 0.71 -0.50 -13.79
C HIS A 147 -0.77 -0.16 -13.67
N ILE A 148 -1.46 -0.14 -14.79
CA ILE A 148 -2.91 0.14 -14.89
C ILE A 148 -3.68 -1.00 -15.55
N GLU A 149 -3.01 -1.82 -16.32
CA GLU A 149 -3.61 -3.02 -16.90
C GLU A 149 -3.88 -4.05 -15.79
N ARG A 150 -5.07 -4.64 -15.81
CA ARG A 150 -5.57 -5.52 -14.75
C ARG A 150 -4.61 -6.65 -14.41
N GLU A 151 -4.11 -7.34 -15.42
CA GLU A 151 -3.20 -8.47 -15.28
C GLU A 151 -1.88 -8.05 -14.61
N GLU A 152 -1.44 -6.82 -14.87
CA GLU A 152 -0.23 -6.28 -14.28
C GLU A 152 -0.47 -5.79 -12.85
N VAL A 153 -1.62 -5.15 -12.58
CA VAL A 153 -1.98 -4.68 -11.24
C VAL A 153 -2.03 -5.84 -10.25
N TYR A 154 -2.63 -6.96 -10.67
CA TYR A 154 -2.86 -8.12 -9.81
C TYR A 154 -1.90 -9.29 -10.07
N ASN A 155 -0.75 -9.08 -10.70
CA ASN A 155 0.16 -10.16 -11.08
C ASN A 155 0.66 -11.03 -9.91
N ALA A 156 0.62 -10.52 -8.68
CA ALA A 156 0.97 -11.28 -7.47
C ALA A 156 -0.17 -12.17 -6.96
N PHE A 157 -1.40 -11.98 -7.47
CA PHE A 157 -2.62 -12.61 -6.96
C PHE A 157 -3.35 -13.37 -8.06
N SER A 158 -4.26 -14.23 -7.65
CA SER A 158 -5.15 -14.93 -8.57
C SER A 158 -6.39 -14.09 -8.82
N LEU A 159 -6.59 -13.65 -10.07
CA LEU A 159 -7.70 -12.75 -10.45
C LEU A 159 -9.08 -13.32 -10.10
N ASP A 160 -9.24 -14.62 -10.19
CA ASP A 160 -10.48 -15.32 -9.88
C ASP A 160 -10.78 -15.44 -8.37
N TYR A 161 -9.84 -14.97 -7.52
CA TYR A 161 -10.09 -14.81 -6.09
C TYR A 161 -10.94 -13.57 -5.79
N PHE A 162 -10.81 -12.53 -6.61
CA PHE A 162 -11.57 -11.31 -6.45
C PHE A 162 -12.96 -11.45 -7.07
N ASP A 163 -13.96 -10.84 -6.44
CA ASP A 163 -15.30 -10.81 -7.00
C ASP A 163 -15.29 -10.09 -8.37
N LYS A 164 -15.87 -10.73 -9.37
CA LYS A 164 -15.89 -10.22 -10.75
C LYS A 164 -16.47 -8.81 -10.87
N GLN A 165 -17.42 -8.43 -10.01
CA GLN A 165 -18.01 -7.09 -10.03
C GLN A 165 -16.94 -5.99 -9.83
N TYR A 166 -15.93 -6.23 -8.99
CA TYR A 166 -14.86 -5.28 -8.73
C TYR A 166 -13.78 -5.23 -9.81
N MET A 167 -13.89 -6.09 -10.81
CA MET A 167 -13.00 -6.13 -11.96
C MET A 167 -13.47 -5.27 -13.15
N HIS A 168 -14.65 -4.65 -13.04
CA HIS A 168 -15.27 -3.86 -14.10
C HIS A 168 -15.69 -2.48 -13.59
N ALA A 169 -15.93 -1.57 -14.55
CA ALA A 169 -16.46 -0.24 -14.21
C ALA A 169 -17.69 -0.35 -13.29
N PRO A 170 -17.85 0.51 -12.28
CA PRO A 170 -17.10 1.75 -12.04
C PRO A 170 -15.79 1.58 -11.24
N TYR A 171 -15.34 0.36 -10.98
CA TYR A 171 -14.15 0.08 -10.20
C TYR A 171 -12.90 0.10 -11.06
N ASN A 172 -11.84 0.69 -10.53
CA ASN A 172 -10.53 0.71 -11.13
C ASN A 172 -9.46 0.45 -10.07
N ALA A 173 -8.30 0.03 -10.54
CA ALA A 173 -7.13 -0.14 -9.69
C ALA A 173 -5.86 0.26 -10.44
N PHE A 174 -4.83 0.59 -9.70
CA PHE A 174 -3.47 0.71 -10.21
C PHE A 174 -2.48 0.21 -9.18
N ARG A 175 -1.29 -0.16 -9.64
CA ARG A 175 -0.16 -0.56 -8.80
C ARG A 175 1.02 0.34 -9.09
N ILE A 176 1.73 0.73 -8.05
CA ILE A 176 3.03 1.39 -8.15
C ILE A 176 4.05 0.50 -7.46
N ASP A 177 5.06 0.07 -8.22
CA ASP A 177 6.22 -0.59 -7.65
C ASP A 177 7.22 0.48 -7.22
N PHE A 178 7.82 0.30 -6.07
CA PHE A 178 8.77 1.26 -5.51
C PHE A 178 9.86 0.58 -4.70
N THR A 179 10.96 1.29 -4.57
CA THR A 179 12.11 0.90 -3.75
C THR A 179 12.22 1.86 -2.57
N ALA A 180 12.52 1.34 -1.40
CA ALA A 180 12.83 2.15 -0.23
C ALA A 180 14.11 1.69 0.44
N LEU A 181 14.88 2.66 0.96
CA LEU A 181 16.12 2.43 1.68
C LEU A 181 15.89 2.61 3.17
N GLU A 182 16.32 1.65 3.94
CA GLU A 182 16.32 1.71 5.39
C GLU A 182 17.73 1.70 5.92
N ARG A 183 18.06 2.67 6.80
CA ARG A 183 19.28 2.60 7.61
C ARG A 183 19.08 1.63 8.78
N CYS A 184 19.85 0.59 8.81
CA CYS A 184 19.89 -0.35 9.93
C CYS A 184 20.79 0.22 11.02
N ASP A 185 20.33 1.25 11.73
CA ASP A 185 21.09 1.85 12.85
C ASP A 185 20.97 0.97 14.10
N TYR A 186 21.64 -0.16 14.07
CA TYR A 186 21.73 -1.07 15.24
C TYR A 186 22.60 -0.55 16.38
N LEU A 187 23.07 0.70 16.35
CA LEU A 187 24.07 1.22 17.29
C LEU A 187 23.60 2.37 18.19
N ASP A 188 22.29 2.63 18.29
CA ASP A 188 21.79 3.57 19.30
C ASP A 188 21.35 2.92 20.61
N SER A 189 21.61 1.65 20.81
CA SER A 189 21.52 1.04 22.13
C SER A 189 22.92 0.82 22.67
N ASN A 190 23.33 1.67 23.61
CA ASN A 190 24.45 1.57 24.52
C ASN A 190 24.79 0.12 24.93
N ILE A 191 25.54 -0.59 24.11
CA ILE A 191 26.28 -1.74 24.57
C ILE A 191 27.75 -1.32 24.64
N PHE A 192 28.06 -0.52 25.66
CA PHE A 192 29.40 -0.54 26.23
C PHE A 192 29.50 -1.83 27.03
N ILE A 193 29.98 -2.92 26.39
CA ILE A 193 30.50 -4.04 27.11
C ILE A 193 31.89 -3.58 27.62
N ARG A 194 31.99 -3.45 28.94
CA ARG A 194 33.26 -3.35 29.65
C ARG A 194 33.96 -4.68 29.68
#